data_317121d1b1eb0adc12d82e544e41cb3e
#
_entry.id   317121d1b1eb0adc12d82e544e41cb3e
#
_cell.length_a   1.000
_cell.length_b   1.000
_cell.length_c   1.000
_cell.angle_alpha   90.00
_cell.angle_beta   90.00
_cell.angle_gamma   90.00
#
_symmetry.space_group_name_H-M   'P 1'
#
loop_
_entity.id
_entity.type
_entity.pdbx_description
1 polymer ?
#
loop_
_entity_poly.entity_id
_entity_poly.type
_entity_poly.pdbx_seq_one_letter_code
_entity_poly.pdbx_strand_id
1 'polypeptide(L)'
;MSKPFVSVIIAALNEEEAIANVINAVPKNLAGEIVVVDNGSTDRTAEVASAAGARVVKETIPGYGRAFRAGLRSISPQCEIVVFLDGDGSDCPEMMDRLVTPIIEGRTDFVIGSRTQGNRERGSMNFHQVLAGYTIGFILRILYGVHSTDMGPFRAIRRDTLEKLKLREETYGWPLEMQMRAARAHVRTMEVPVDYRRRAGGHSKIAGTLRGSVLAATRILITLARIAVQRN
;
A
#
# COMPACT_ATOMS: atom_id res chain seq x y z
N MET A 1 -9.36 -1.28 -27.24
CA MET A 1 -9.29 -0.28 -26.14
C MET A 1 -7.83 0.02 -25.88
N SER A 2 -7.43 1.28 -25.70
CA SER A 2 -6.08 1.63 -25.29
C SER A 2 -5.82 1.06 -23.88
N LYS A 3 -4.56 0.68 -23.63
CA LYS A 3 -4.15 0.20 -22.31
C LYS A 3 -4.25 1.32 -21.30
N PRO A 4 -4.86 1.12 -20.10
CA PRO A 4 -4.98 2.16 -19.10
C PRO A 4 -3.62 2.59 -18.56
N PHE A 5 -3.47 3.87 -18.23
CA PHE A 5 -2.25 4.41 -17.66
C PHE A 5 -2.20 4.08 -16.16
N VAL A 6 -1.19 3.32 -15.78
CA VAL A 6 -1.00 2.87 -14.39
C VAL A 6 0.13 3.67 -13.73
N SER A 7 -0.17 4.33 -12.63
CA SER A 7 0.83 5.00 -11.79
C SER A 7 1.16 4.15 -10.57
N VAL A 8 2.44 3.86 -10.37
CA VAL A 8 2.95 3.12 -9.21
C VAL A 8 3.50 4.10 -8.20
N ILE A 9 3.00 4.10 -6.97
CA ILE A 9 3.48 4.93 -5.86
C ILE A 9 4.18 4.04 -4.85
N ILE A 10 5.44 4.34 -4.59
CA ILE A 10 6.30 3.61 -3.65
C ILE A 10 6.63 4.54 -2.48
N ALA A 11 6.23 4.18 -1.27
CA ALA A 11 6.63 4.90 -0.06
C ALA A 11 8.00 4.39 0.42
N ALA A 12 8.94 5.30 0.63
CA ALA A 12 10.30 4.96 1.04
C ALA A 12 10.78 5.86 2.19
N LEU A 13 11.52 5.27 3.14
CA LEU A 13 12.21 5.98 4.22
C LEU A 13 13.42 5.17 4.67
N ASN A 14 14.64 5.60 4.28
CA ASN A 14 15.90 4.91 4.48
C ASN A 14 15.86 3.48 3.91
N GLU A 15 15.75 3.39 2.59
CA GLU A 15 15.65 2.14 1.82
C GLU A 15 16.68 2.11 0.68
N GLU A 16 17.84 2.77 0.84
CA GLU A 16 18.87 2.86 -0.22
C GLU A 16 19.35 1.48 -0.72
N GLU A 17 19.32 0.44 0.16
CA GLU A 17 19.71 -0.92 -0.20
C GLU A 17 18.65 -1.67 -1.03
N ALA A 18 17.36 -1.29 -0.89
CA ALA A 18 16.23 -2.03 -1.47
C ALA A 18 15.62 -1.33 -2.68
N ILE A 19 15.53 0.01 -2.65
CA ILE A 19 14.66 0.78 -3.53
C ILE A 19 14.92 0.57 -5.02
N ALA A 20 16.20 0.42 -5.43
CA ALA A 20 16.54 0.17 -6.83
C ALA A 20 15.97 -1.16 -7.34
N ASN A 21 16.08 -2.22 -6.51
CA ASN A 21 15.56 -3.54 -6.84
C ASN A 21 14.03 -3.53 -6.93
N VAL A 22 13.36 -2.81 -6.01
CA VAL A 22 11.90 -2.63 -6.04
C VAL A 22 11.45 -1.95 -7.33
N ILE A 23 12.10 -0.84 -7.73
CA ILE A 23 11.80 -0.11 -8.96
C ILE A 23 12.01 -1.00 -10.20
N ASN A 24 13.14 -1.72 -10.25
CA ASN A 24 13.48 -2.58 -11.36
C ASN A 24 12.56 -3.81 -11.49
N ALA A 25 11.96 -4.28 -10.40
CA ALA A 25 11.02 -5.38 -10.38
C ALA A 25 9.59 -4.98 -10.84
N VAL A 26 9.28 -3.68 -10.90
CA VAL A 26 7.99 -3.21 -11.44
C VAL A 26 7.90 -3.53 -12.93
N PRO A 27 6.86 -4.25 -13.38
CA PRO A 27 6.69 -4.61 -14.79
C PRO A 27 6.52 -3.36 -15.69
N LYS A 28 7.55 -3.03 -16.47
CA LYS A 28 7.58 -1.84 -17.36
C LYS A 28 6.47 -1.85 -18.41
N ASN A 29 6.00 -3.03 -18.79
CA ASN A 29 4.89 -3.18 -19.72
C ASN A 29 3.53 -2.86 -19.07
N LEU A 30 3.42 -2.77 -17.75
CA LEU A 30 2.20 -2.43 -17.00
C LEU A 30 2.25 -1.01 -16.45
N ALA A 31 3.38 -0.56 -15.94
CA ALA A 31 3.54 0.76 -15.36
C ALA A 31 3.73 1.83 -16.44
N GLY A 32 2.91 2.88 -16.38
CA GLY A 32 3.09 4.11 -17.16
C GLY A 32 4.07 5.08 -16.49
N GLU A 33 4.11 5.08 -15.15
CA GLU A 33 5.08 5.84 -14.36
C GLU A 33 5.34 5.17 -13.01
N ILE A 34 6.51 5.46 -12.43
CA ILE A 34 6.88 5.06 -11.06
C ILE A 34 7.22 6.33 -10.29
N VAL A 35 6.52 6.55 -9.18
CA VAL A 35 6.73 7.68 -8.26
C VAL A 35 7.20 7.12 -6.92
N VAL A 36 8.43 7.43 -6.55
CA VAL A 36 8.96 7.14 -5.21
C VAL A 36 8.75 8.36 -4.32
N VAL A 37 8.08 8.18 -3.21
CA VAL A 37 7.93 9.23 -2.21
C VAL A 37 8.96 9.01 -1.10
N ASP A 38 9.97 9.85 -1.09
CA ASP A 38 10.97 9.92 -0.03
C ASP A 38 10.38 10.67 1.17
N ASN A 39 10.05 9.93 2.24
CA ASN A 39 9.40 10.50 3.43
C ASN A 39 10.42 10.88 4.52
N GLY A 40 11.44 11.64 4.12
CA GLY A 40 12.45 12.19 5.01
C GLY A 40 13.62 11.24 5.27
N SER A 41 14.11 10.53 4.25
CA SER A 41 15.32 9.71 4.35
C SER A 41 16.55 10.55 4.66
N THR A 42 17.46 9.95 5.43
CA THR A 42 18.78 10.50 5.79
C THR A 42 19.92 9.82 5.05
N ASP A 43 19.61 8.75 4.30
CA ASP A 43 20.51 7.98 3.44
C ASP A 43 20.34 8.41 1.96
N ARG A 44 20.88 7.61 1.05
CA ARG A 44 20.85 7.88 -0.39
C ARG A 44 19.60 7.37 -1.10
N THR A 45 18.50 7.07 -0.37
CA THR A 45 17.25 6.53 -0.94
C THR A 45 16.77 7.33 -2.15
N ALA A 46 16.67 8.66 -2.03
CA ALA A 46 16.17 9.53 -3.10
C ALA A 46 17.08 9.52 -4.34
N GLU A 47 18.40 9.52 -4.13
CA GLU A 47 19.40 9.47 -5.20
C GLU A 47 19.32 8.12 -5.95
N VAL A 48 19.30 7.02 -5.20
CA VAL A 48 19.23 5.66 -5.75
C VAL A 48 17.92 5.45 -6.52
N ALA A 49 16.79 5.92 -5.99
CA ALA A 49 15.49 5.84 -6.66
C ALA A 49 15.48 6.60 -7.98
N SER A 50 16.04 7.82 -8.01
CA SER A 50 16.16 8.63 -9.23
C SER A 50 17.05 7.96 -10.27
N ALA A 51 18.19 7.41 -9.86
CA ALA A 51 19.11 6.69 -10.74
C ALA A 51 18.48 5.41 -11.33
N ALA A 52 17.55 4.76 -10.59
CA ALA A 52 16.79 3.62 -11.06
C ALA A 52 15.62 3.99 -12.02
N GLY A 53 15.44 5.30 -12.31
CA GLY A 53 14.46 5.79 -13.28
C GLY A 53 13.09 6.14 -12.70
N ALA A 54 12.94 6.19 -11.37
CA ALA A 54 11.71 6.67 -10.76
C ALA A 54 11.69 8.20 -10.64
N ARG A 55 10.50 8.78 -10.71
CA ARG A 55 10.30 10.17 -10.32
C ARG A 55 10.22 10.27 -8.80
N VAL A 56 11.12 11.03 -8.20
CA VAL A 56 11.19 11.20 -6.74
C VAL A 56 10.40 12.41 -6.28
N VAL A 57 9.58 12.23 -5.26
CA VAL A 57 8.82 13.28 -4.57
C VAL A 57 9.27 13.30 -3.11
N LYS A 58 9.63 14.46 -2.59
CA LYS A 58 10.01 14.61 -1.18
C LYS A 58 8.80 15.02 -0.34
N GLU A 59 8.54 14.25 0.72
CA GLU A 59 7.59 14.61 1.78
C GLU A 59 8.34 14.72 3.09
N THR A 60 8.52 15.94 3.56
CA THR A 60 9.38 16.24 4.71
C THR A 60 8.74 15.94 6.05
N ILE A 61 7.42 15.87 6.10
CA ILE A 61 6.71 15.54 7.33
C ILE A 61 6.54 14.03 7.42
N PRO A 62 7.12 13.36 8.43
CA PRO A 62 7.02 11.92 8.56
C PRO A 62 5.57 11.44 8.65
N GLY A 63 5.25 10.36 7.94
CA GLY A 63 3.94 9.72 7.99
C GLY A 63 3.64 8.87 6.77
N TYR A 64 3.32 7.61 7.02
CA TYR A 64 3.05 6.63 5.96
C TYR A 64 1.93 7.06 5.01
N GLY A 65 0.78 7.48 5.56
CA GLY A 65 -0.32 8.03 4.77
C GLY A 65 0.02 9.37 4.11
N ARG A 66 0.90 10.20 4.74
CA ARG A 66 1.40 11.44 4.13
C ARG A 66 2.20 11.15 2.87
N ALA A 67 3.07 10.14 2.91
CA ALA A 67 3.83 9.72 1.74
C ALA A 67 2.91 9.35 0.58
N PHE A 68 1.93 8.48 0.78
CA PHE A 68 1.00 8.13 -0.29
C PHE A 68 0.17 9.31 -0.78
N ARG A 69 -0.26 10.20 0.09
CA ARG A 69 -0.98 11.42 -0.31
C ARG A 69 -0.09 12.38 -1.10
N ALA A 70 1.20 12.49 -0.80
CA ALA A 70 2.15 13.28 -1.59
C ALA A 70 2.33 12.65 -2.98
N GLY A 71 2.47 11.33 -3.05
CA GLY A 71 2.51 10.59 -4.30
C GLY A 71 1.26 10.84 -5.15
N LEU A 72 0.06 10.70 -4.56
CA LEU A 72 -1.21 10.93 -5.26
C LEU A 72 -1.36 12.34 -5.83
N ARG A 73 -0.83 13.37 -5.17
CA ARG A 73 -0.82 14.74 -5.70
C ARG A 73 0.12 14.93 -6.88
N SER A 74 1.05 14.03 -7.08
CA SER A 74 2.11 14.16 -8.07
C SER A 74 1.99 13.21 -9.26
N ILE A 75 1.13 12.19 -9.23
CA ILE A 75 0.94 11.29 -10.38
C ILE A 75 0.36 12.02 -11.60
N SER A 76 0.58 11.43 -12.78
CA SER A 76 0.07 11.93 -14.05
C SER A 76 -1.45 12.18 -14.01
N PRO A 77 -1.93 13.28 -14.62
CA PRO A 77 -3.38 13.47 -14.84
C PRO A 77 -4.01 12.34 -15.66
N GLN A 78 -3.24 11.64 -16.48
CA GLN A 78 -3.69 10.51 -17.30
C GLN A 78 -3.84 9.20 -16.52
N CYS A 79 -3.44 9.17 -15.24
CA CYS A 79 -3.54 7.98 -14.41
C CYS A 79 -4.97 7.49 -14.29
N GLU A 80 -5.20 6.23 -14.62
CA GLU A 80 -6.49 5.55 -14.48
C GLU A 80 -6.49 4.52 -13.33
N ILE A 81 -5.33 3.92 -13.06
CA ILE A 81 -5.15 2.92 -12.00
C ILE A 81 -3.93 3.33 -11.16
N VAL A 82 -4.11 3.35 -9.84
CA VAL A 82 -3.02 3.60 -8.88
C VAL A 82 -2.64 2.30 -8.21
N VAL A 83 -1.34 2.01 -8.20
CA VAL A 83 -0.74 0.88 -7.46
C VAL A 83 0.08 1.45 -6.32
N PHE A 84 -0.05 0.89 -5.13
CA PHE A 84 0.72 1.24 -3.94
C PHE A 84 1.57 0.05 -3.51
N LEU A 85 2.80 0.31 -3.06
CA LEU A 85 3.68 -0.67 -2.44
C LEU A 85 4.77 0.00 -1.59
N ASP A 86 5.43 -0.79 -0.77
CA ASP A 86 6.53 -0.32 0.08
C ASP A 86 7.89 -0.41 -0.64
N GLY A 87 8.81 0.49 -0.29
CA GLY A 87 10.16 0.56 -0.88
C GLY A 87 11.18 -0.39 -0.27
N ASP A 88 10.78 -1.24 0.70
CA ASP A 88 11.68 -2.05 1.52
C ASP A 88 12.04 -3.43 0.92
N GLY A 89 11.51 -3.74 -0.25
CA GLY A 89 11.74 -5.00 -0.96
C GLY A 89 10.96 -6.20 -0.42
N SER A 90 10.05 -6.00 0.53
CA SER A 90 9.23 -7.10 1.05
C SER A 90 8.04 -7.45 0.16
N ASP A 91 7.47 -6.48 -0.55
CA ASP A 91 6.48 -6.74 -1.59
C ASP A 91 7.14 -7.35 -2.85
N CYS A 92 6.33 -8.02 -3.67
CA CYS A 92 6.75 -8.63 -4.93
C CYS A 92 6.15 -7.86 -6.13
N PRO A 93 6.77 -6.73 -6.58
CA PRO A 93 6.22 -5.88 -7.64
C PRO A 93 5.99 -6.62 -8.95
N GLU A 94 6.76 -7.68 -9.23
CA GLU A 94 6.58 -8.56 -10.39
C GLU A 94 5.21 -9.23 -10.46
N MET A 95 4.47 -9.29 -9.35
CA MET A 95 3.09 -9.80 -9.28
C MET A 95 2.02 -8.72 -9.52
N MET A 96 2.42 -7.52 -9.96
CA MET A 96 1.50 -6.40 -10.19
C MET A 96 0.38 -6.73 -11.18
N ASP A 97 0.60 -7.64 -12.11
CA ASP A 97 -0.41 -8.14 -13.05
C ASP A 97 -1.63 -8.72 -12.34
N ARG A 98 -1.43 -9.45 -11.23
CA ARG A 98 -2.52 -10.03 -10.42
C ARG A 98 -3.44 -8.97 -9.83
N LEU A 99 -2.91 -7.78 -9.57
CA LEU A 99 -3.68 -6.66 -9.00
C LEU A 99 -4.34 -5.82 -10.08
N VAL A 100 -3.63 -5.56 -11.17
CA VAL A 100 -4.07 -4.60 -12.20
C VAL A 100 -5.01 -5.24 -13.21
N THR A 101 -4.78 -6.49 -13.63
CA THR A 101 -5.59 -7.19 -14.62
C THR A 101 -7.08 -7.27 -14.25
N PRO A 102 -7.48 -7.64 -13.00
CA PRO A 102 -8.89 -7.66 -12.62
C PRO A 102 -9.60 -6.31 -12.75
N ILE A 103 -8.85 -5.21 -12.56
CA ILE A 103 -9.38 -3.85 -12.71
C ILE A 103 -9.52 -3.50 -14.19
N ILE A 104 -8.52 -3.84 -15.01
CA ILE A 104 -8.57 -3.60 -16.47
C ILE A 104 -9.74 -4.34 -17.10
N GLU A 105 -9.99 -5.58 -16.68
CA GLU A 105 -11.10 -6.41 -17.17
C GLU A 105 -12.47 -5.98 -16.62
N GLY A 106 -12.52 -4.97 -15.75
CA GLY A 106 -13.77 -4.46 -15.16
C GLY A 106 -14.42 -5.38 -14.13
N ARG A 107 -13.71 -6.42 -13.66
CA ARG A 107 -14.20 -7.37 -12.65
C ARG A 107 -14.32 -6.75 -11.25
N THR A 108 -13.46 -5.78 -10.96
CA THR A 108 -13.39 -5.11 -9.66
C THR A 108 -12.84 -3.69 -9.83
N ASP A 109 -13.00 -2.85 -8.79
CA ASP A 109 -12.46 -1.48 -8.79
C ASP A 109 -11.29 -1.32 -7.82
N PHE A 110 -11.12 -2.26 -6.87
CA PHE A 110 -10.08 -2.27 -5.87
C PHE A 110 -9.55 -3.70 -5.65
N VAL A 111 -8.24 -3.88 -5.72
CA VAL A 111 -7.58 -5.17 -5.46
C VAL A 111 -6.55 -5.01 -4.35
N ILE A 112 -6.57 -5.94 -3.41
CA ILE A 112 -5.64 -6.02 -2.28
C ILE A 112 -4.80 -7.28 -2.45
N GLY A 113 -3.49 -7.13 -2.43
CA GLY A 113 -2.56 -8.25 -2.36
C GLY A 113 -2.58 -8.84 -0.95
N SER A 114 -3.08 -10.06 -0.81
CA SER A 114 -3.09 -10.77 0.47
C SER A 114 -1.84 -11.60 0.64
N ARG A 115 -1.00 -11.19 1.59
CA ARG A 115 0.22 -11.90 1.99
C ARG A 115 -0.10 -13.18 2.75
N THR A 116 -1.28 -13.24 3.38
CA THR A 116 -1.72 -14.43 4.13
C THR A 116 -2.23 -15.54 3.23
N GLN A 117 -2.60 -15.22 2.00
CA GLN A 117 -3.04 -16.19 0.97
C GLN A 117 -1.91 -16.61 0.02
N GLY A 118 -0.81 -15.85 -0.06
CA GLY A 118 0.36 -16.15 -0.88
C GLY A 118 1.47 -16.88 -0.12
N ASN A 119 2.61 -17.06 -0.79
CA ASN A 119 3.80 -17.63 -0.17
C ASN A 119 4.54 -16.55 0.63
N ARG A 120 4.88 -16.86 1.87
CA ARG A 120 5.63 -15.96 2.75
C ARG A 120 6.97 -16.56 3.10
N GLU A 121 8.03 -15.79 2.92
CA GLU A 121 9.31 -16.18 3.48
C GLU A 121 9.21 -16.30 5.00
N ARG A 122 9.85 -17.32 5.56
CA ARG A 122 9.85 -17.54 7.01
C ARG A 122 10.45 -16.33 7.72
N GLY A 123 9.66 -15.70 8.61
CA GLY A 123 10.07 -14.50 9.35
C GLY A 123 9.85 -13.16 8.63
N SER A 124 9.20 -13.15 7.45
CA SER A 124 8.81 -11.91 6.77
C SER A 124 7.67 -11.15 7.48
N MET A 125 6.80 -11.87 8.19
CA MET A 125 5.75 -11.30 9.04
C MET A 125 5.83 -11.86 10.45
N ASN A 126 5.63 -10.99 11.44
CA ASN A 126 5.49 -11.40 12.84
C ASN A 126 4.07 -11.92 13.11
N PHE A 127 3.94 -12.83 14.10
CA PHE A 127 2.64 -13.36 14.51
C PHE A 127 1.59 -12.28 14.81
N HIS A 128 2.01 -11.16 15.44
CA HIS A 128 1.12 -10.05 15.75
C HIS A 128 0.56 -9.35 14.49
N GLN A 129 1.33 -9.28 13.42
CA GLN A 129 0.87 -8.69 12.13
C GLN A 129 -0.19 -9.58 11.48
N VAL A 130 0.02 -10.89 11.51
CA VAL A 130 -0.94 -11.87 10.98
C VAL A 130 -2.23 -11.84 11.80
N LEU A 131 -2.12 -11.87 13.13
CA LEU A 131 -3.28 -11.78 14.02
C LEU A 131 -4.06 -10.47 13.84
N ALA A 132 -3.35 -9.34 13.70
CA ALA A 132 -3.97 -8.04 13.43
C ALA A 132 -4.76 -8.06 12.10
N GLY A 133 -4.20 -8.65 11.04
CA GLY A 133 -4.89 -8.81 9.75
C GLY A 133 -6.21 -9.56 9.90
N TYR A 134 -6.20 -10.72 10.55
CA TYR A 134 -7.42 -11.51 10.79
C TYR A 134 -8.43 -10.78 11.69
N THR A 135 -7.96 -10.11 12.76
CA THR A 135 -8.83 -9.35 13.66
C THR A 135 -9.55 -8.23 12.91
N ILE A 136 -8.82 -7.47 12.09
CA ILE A 136 -9.40 -6.41 11.27
C ILE A 136 -10.35 -6.99 10.23
N GLY A 137 -9.97 -8.08 9.56
CA GLY A 137 -10.85 -8.79 8.62
C GLY A 137 -12.16 -9.23 9.26
N PHE A 138 -12.11 -9.76 10.49
CA PHE A 138 -13.30 -10.11 11.26
C PHE A 138 -14.18 -8.89 11.58
N ILE A 139 -13.57 -7.78 11.99
CA ILE A 139 -14.28 -6.52 12.26
C ILE A 139 -14.93 -5.97 10.99
N LEU A 140 -14.23 -5.97 9.85
CA LEU A 140 -14.78 -5.53 8.57
C LEU A 140 -15.96 -6.39 8.13
N ARG A 141 -15.90 -7.71 8.40
CA ARG A 141 -17.01 -8.61 8.13
C ARG A 141 -18.24 -8.27 8.96
N ILE A 142 -18.06 -7.99 10.26
CA ILE A 142 -19.19 -7.63 11.14
C ILE A 142 -19.79 -6.29 10.76
N LEU A 143 -18.95 -5.28 10.53
CA LEU A 143 -19.40 -3.90 10.29
C LEU A 143 -19.96 -3.68 8.88
N TYR A 144 -19.40 -4.36 7.88
CA TYR A 144 -19.65 -4.06 6.46
C TYR A 144 -19.95 -5.28 5.60
N GLY A 145 -19.95 -6.49 6.16
CA GLY A 145 -20.16 -7.73 5.40
C GLY A 145 -19.02 -8.11 4.44
N VAL A 146 -17.86 -7.45 4.54
CA VAL A 146 -16.73 -7.62 3.62
C VAL A 146 -15.72 -8.60 4.21
N HIS A 147 -15.33 -9.58 3.39
CA HIS A 147 -14.23 -10.48 3.75
C HIS A 147 -12.88 -9.82 3.44
N SER A 148 -11.98 -9.79 4.41
CA SER A 148 -10.59 -9.39 4.25
C SER A 148 -9.70 -10.26 5.11
N THR A 149 -8.54 -10.66 4.58
CA THR A 149 -7.58 -11.53 5.26
C THR A 149 -6.29 -10.80 5.62
N ASP A 150 -6.05 -9.63 5.02
CA ASP A 150 -4.81 -8.88 5.19
C ASP A 150 -5.01 -7.37 5.01
N MET A 151 -4.08 -6.59 5.54
CA MET A 151 -3.96 -5.15 5.33
C MET A 151 -2.67 -4.80 4.58
N GLY A 152 -2.28 -5.64 3.63
CA GLY A 152 -1.03 -5.48 2.88
C GLY A 152 -0.90 -4.10 2.21
N PRO A 153 0.34 -3.59 2.07
CA PRO A 153 0.60 -2.34 1.35
C PRO A 153 0.37 -2.48 -0.15
N PHE A 154 0.67 -3.65 -0.71
CA PHE A 154 0.57 -3.91 -2.14
C PHE A 154 -0.89 -4.01 -2.58
N ARG A 155 -1.38 -2.98 -3.24
CA ARG A 155 -2.78 -2.84 -3.66
C ARG A 155 -2.93 -2.00 -4.91
N ALA A 156 -3.99 -2.22 -5.67
CA ALA A 156 -4.34 -1.45 -6.86
C ALA A 156 -5.79 -0.97 -6.79
N ILE A 157 -6.06 0.24 -7.25
CA ILE A 157 -7.40 0.82 -7.26
C ILE A 157 -7.58 1.74 -8.47
N ARG A 158 -8.80 1.79 -9.00
CA ARG A 158 -9.18 2.81 -9.98
C ARG A 158 -9.07 4.20 -9.36
N ARG A 159 -8.50 5.14 -10.12
CA ARG A 159 -8.28 6.51 -9.64
C ARG A 159 -9.59 7.20 -9.24
N ASP A 160 -10.60 7.12 -10.07
CA ASP A 160 -11.90 7.72 -9.82
C ASP A 160 -12.59 7.17 -8.55
N THR A 161 -12.41 5.88 -8.30
CA THR A 161 -12.87 5.22 -7.06
C THR A 161 -12.09 5.73 -5.85
N LEU A 162 -10.75 5.79 -5.95
CA LEU A 162 -9.87 6.28 -4.87
C LEU A 162 -10.23 7.72 -4.47
N GLU A 163 -10.45 8.59 -5.43
CA GLU A 163 -10.81 10.00 -5.18
C GLU A 163 -12.13 10.11 -4.40
N LYS A 164 -13.11 9.28 -4.69
CA LYS A 164 -14.39 9.20 -3.96
C LYS A 164 -14.22 8.75 -2.51
N LEU A 165 -13.18 7.97 -2.19
CA LEU A 165 -12.92 7.53 -0.82
C LEU A 165 -12.49 8.66 0.11
N LYS A 166 -11.96 9.79 -0.41
CA LYS A 166 -11.57 10.98 0.37
C LYS A 166 -10.69 10.64 1.57
N LEU A 167 -9.63 9.85 1.35
CA LEU A 167 -8.72 9.39 2.39
C LEU A 167 -8.05 10.57 3.11
N ARG A 168 -7.99 10.52 4.45
CA ARG A 168 -7.45 11.58 5.31
C ARG A 168 -6.36 11.11 6.27
N GLU A 169 -6.23 9.80 6.48
CA GLU A 169 -5.26 9.25 7.40
C GLU A 169 -3.83 9.55 6.92
N GLU A 170 -3.00 9.99 7.85
CA GLU A 170 -1.64 10.46 7.56
C GLU A 170 -0.56 9.48 8.05
N THR A 171 -0.98 8.47 8.81
CA THR A 171 -0.06 7.54 9.48
C THR A 171 -0.30 6.10 9.02
N TYR A 172 0.07 5.14 9.86
CA TYR A 172 -0.06 3.69 9.59
C TYR A 172 -1.50 3.17 9.50
N GLY A 173 -2.49 3.98 9.87
CA GLY A 173 -3.90 3.66 9.68
C GLY A 173 -4.40 3.79 8.23
N TRP A 174 -3.57 4.29 7.31
CA TRP A 174 -3.97 4.57 5.92
C TRP A 174 -4.49 3.34 5.17
N PRO A 175 -3.85 2.15 5.25
CA PRO A 175 -4.38 0.94 4.62
C PRO A 175 -5.75 0.53 5.17
N LEU A 176 -5.95 0.67 6.48
CA LEU A 176 -7.22 0.38 7.13
C LEU A 176 -8.30 1.38 6.73
N GLU A 177 -7.99 2.68 6.73
CA GLU A 177 -8.95 3.70 6.28
C GLU A 177 -9.43 3.40 4.87
N MET A 178 -8.52 3.06 3.97
CA MET A 178 -8.85 2.74 2.58
C MET A 178 -9.82 1.54 2.49
N GLN A 179 -9.55 0.44 3.21
CA GLN A 179 -10.41 -0.72 3.25
C GLN A 179 -11.78 -0.41 3.85
N MET A 180 -11.84 0.30 4.98
CA MET A 180 -13.11 0.65 5.62
C MET A 180 -13.96 1.57 4.77
N ARG A 181 -13.35 2.59 4.14
CA ARG A 181 -14.08 3.51 3.26
C ARG A 181 -14.53 2.82 1.98
N ALA A 182 -13.71 1.93 1.41
CA ALA A 182 -14.11 1.12 0.27
C ALA A 182 -15.28 0.20 0.60
N ALA A 183 -15.23 -0.51 1.74
CA ALA A 183 -16.30 -1.38 2.21
C ALA A 183 -17.60 -0.60 2.43
N ARG A 184 -17.53 0.57 3.07
CA ARG A 184 -18.68 1.44 3.35
C ARG A 184 -19.31 2.02 2.08
N ALA A 185 -18.47 2.34 1.08
CA ALA A 185 -18.92 2.82 -0.23
C ALA A 185 -19.34 1.69 -1.18
N HIS A 186 -19.39 0.45 -0.70
CA HIS A 186 -19.71 -0.74 -1.50
C HIS A 186 -18.86 -0.87 -2.77
N VAL A 187 -17.59 -0.47 -2.69
CA VAL A 187 -16.62 -0.62 -3.77
C VAL A 187 -16.42 -2.12 -4.05
N ARG A 188 -16.48 -2.50 -5.32
CA ARG A 188 -16.17 -3.87 -5.72
C ARG A 188 -14.70 -4.15 -5.39
N THR A 189 -14.46 -4.93 -4.34
CA THR A 189 -13.14 -5.23 -3.81
C THR A 189 -12.83 -6.70 -3.96
N MET A 190 -11.59 -7.02 -4.34
CA MET A 190 -11.06 -8.38 -4.49
C MET A 190 -9.75 -8.50 -3.73
N GLU A 191 -9.51 -9.65 -3.08
CA GLU A 191 -8.18 -10.03 -2.61
C GLU A 191 -7.58 -11.06 -3.56
N VAL A 192 -6.27 -10.93 -3.80
CA VAL A 192 -5.48 -11.88 -4.60
C VAL A 192 -4.24 -12.31 -3.82
N PRO A 193 -3.82 -13.58 -3.90
CA PRO A 193 -2.61 -14.02 -3.24
C PRO A 193 -1.38 -13.34 -3.85
N VAL A 194 -0.53 -12.76 -2.98
CA VAL A 194 0.78 -12.24 -3.36
C VAL A 194 1.85 -12.81 -2.44
N ASP A 195 3.02 -13.04 -2.98
CA ASP A 195 4.16 -13.50 -2.20
C ASP A 195 4.74 -12.34 -1.39
N TYR A 196 5.38 -12.66 -0.28
CA TYR A 196 5.94 -11.67 0.63
C TYR A 196 7.32 -12.12 1.14
N ARG A 197 8.31 -11.27 0.94
CA ARG A 197 9.71 -11.53 1.26
C ARG A 197 10.12 -10.88 2.58
N ARG A 198 11.28 -11.24 3.07
CA ARG A 198 11.96 -10.43 4.10
C ARG A 198 12.40 -9.12 3.48
N ARG A 199 12.40 -8.05 4.28
CA ARG A 199 13.03 -6.78 3.88
C ARG A 199 14.45 -7.04 3.39
N ALA A 200 14.83 -6.36 2.31
CA ALA A 200 16.17 -6.50 1.74
C ALA A 200 17.26 -5.84 2.61
N GLY A 201 16.88 -4.82 3.42
CA GLY A 201 17.80 -4.11 4.32
C GLY A 201 17.06 -3.30 5.39
N GLY A 202 17.82 -2.60 6.23
CA GLY A 202 17.31 -1.68 7.24
C GLY A 202 16.52 -2.34 8.38
N HIS A 203 15.92 -1.51 9.24
CA HIS A 203 15.11 -1.96 10.37
C HIS A 203 13.65 -1.56 10.18
N SER A 204 12.72 -2.50 10.45
CA SER A 204 11.30 -2.17 10.45
C SER A 204 11.01 -1.06 11.48
N LYS A 205 10.48 0.05 10.99
CA LYS A 205 10.14 1.21 11.82
C LYS A 205 8.88 0.99 12.67
N ILE A 206 8.12 -0.05 12.34
CA ILE A 206 6.88 -0.42 13.04
C ILE A 206 7.07 -1.72 13.83
N ALA A 207 7.48 -2.80 13.17
CA ALA A 207 7.52 -4.14 13.75
C ALA A 207 8.81 -4.46 14.52
N GLY A 208 9.83 -3.59 14.45
CA GLY A 208 11.15 -3.81 15.08
C GLY A 208 11.21 -3.44 16.56
N THR A 209 10.24 -2.70 17.10
CA THR A 209 10.23 -2.28 18.51
C THR A 209 8.85 -2.43 19.14
N LEU A 210 8.81 -2.75 20.44
CA LEU A 210 7.56 -2.83 21.21
C LEU A 210 6.78 -1.51 21.16
N ARG A 211 7.49 -0.37 21.27
CA ARG A 211 6.91 0.98 21.14
C ARG A 211 6.27 1.20 19.77
N GLY A 212 6.95 0.83 18.68
CA GLY A 212 6.41 0.97 17.33
C GLY A 212 5.16 0.13 17.11
N SER A 213 5.16 -1.12 17.60
CA SER A 213 3.99 -2.01 17.52
C SER A 213 2.79 -1.48 18.31
N VAL A 214 2.99 -0.95 19.53
CA VAL A 214 1.93 -0.33 20.34
C VAL A 214 1.39 0.94 19.68
N LEU A 215 2.25 1.80 19.15
CA LEU A 215 1.84 3.01 18.44
C LEU A 215 1.01 2.67 17.19
N ALA A 216 1.44 1.70 16.41
CA ALA A 216 0.71 1.25 15.23
C ALA A 216 -0.66 0.68 15.61
N ALA A 217 -0.71 -0.21 16.61
CA ALA A 217 -1.97 -0.78 17.11
C ALA A 217 -2.93 0.30 17.61
N THR A 218 -2.44 1.26 18.40
CA THR A 218 -3.24 2.40 18.89
C THR A 218 -3.80 3.24 17.75
N ARG A 219 -2.99 3.55 16.73
CA ARG A 219 -3.43 4.30 15.55
C ARG A 219 -4.46 3.54 14.73
N ILE A 220 -4.28 2.24 14.56
CA ILE A 220 -5.26 1.36 13.90
C ILE A 220 -6.59 1.40 14.65
N LEU A 221 -6.60 1.26 15.98
CA LEU A 221 -7.81 1.32 16.80
C LEU A 221 -8.50 2.69 16.74
N ILE A 222 -7.74 3.79 16.81
CA ILE A 222 -8.28 5.15 16.68
C ILE A 222 -8.90 5.35 15.29
N THR A 223 -8.22 4.91 14.23
CA THR A 223 -8.72 5.00 12.85
C THR A 223 -10.01 4.20 12.69
N LEU A 224 -10.04 2.99 13.24
CA LEU A 224 -11.22 2.12 13.24
C LEU A 224 -12.40 2.80 13.93
N ALA A 225 -12.20 3.29 15.17
CA ALA A 225 -13.24 3.98 15.93
C ALA A 225 -13.73 5.24 15.22
N ARG A 226 -12.79 6.07 14.73
CA ARG A 226 -13.12 7.29 13.99
C ARG A 226 -14.00 7.03 12.78
N ILE A 227 -13.64 6.04 11.95
CA ILE A 227 -14.38 5.75 10.72
C ILE A 227 -15.70 5.04 11.03
N ALA A 228 -15.73 4.14 12.01
CA ALA A 228 -16.96 3.45 12.41
C ALA A 228 -18.06 4.41 12.90
N VAL A 229 -17.65 5.48 13.63
CA VAL A 229 -18.58 6.49 14.18
C VAL A 229 -18.95 7.59 13.19
N GLN A 230 -18.14 7.83 12.16
CA GLN A 230 -18.49 8.82 11.12
C GLN A 230 -19.77 8.36 10.39
N ARG A 231 -20.91 9.00 10.68
CA ARG A 231 -22.10 8.91 9.84
C ARG A 231 -21.82 9.63 8.50
N ASN A 232 -22.44 9.14 7.41
CA ASN A 232 -22.34 9.75 6.06
C ASN A 232 -22.77 11.20 6.09
#